data_c121c63c8a514fa453d6b9c9bd82c5c4
#
_entry.id   c121c63c8a514fa453d6b9c9bd82c5c4
#
_cell.length_a   1.000
_cell.length_b   1.000
_cell.length_c   1.000
_cell.angle_alpha   90.00
_cell.angle_beta   90.00
_cell.angle_gamma   90.00
#
_symmetry.space_group_name_H-M   'P 1'
#
loop_
_entity.id
_entity.type
_entity.pdbx_description
1 polymer ?
#
loop_
_entity_poly.entity_id
_entity_poly.type
_entity_poly.pdbx_seq_one_letter_code
_entity_poly.pdbx_strand_id
1 'polypeptide(L)'
;WHIQHSTPLRFLDFLMNTTDSFVQFLVEAGALKFGDFVTKSGRKTPYFINTGEFRTGKTLSKLAEFYASAFMQHFDGKAENLYGPAYKGIPLCAATSMKLSDMFNKNLSFTYNRKEAKDHGEGGNLVGYTYKEKTKVVIIEDVITAGTSVNETMQALSNIENAEVIGLLISVDRRERLENGKSALQTVQEEYGIEAHSIININDIITFLEKEENRIAIKAPEGILERVYQYRKEWGC
;
A
#
# COMPACT_ATOMS: atom_id res chain seq x y z
N TRP A 1 -33.22 7.76 -24.49
CA TRP A 1 -31.76 7.74 -24.35
C TRP A 1 -31.39 6.51 -23.57
N HIS A 2 -30.94 5.44 -24.29
CA HIS A 2 -30.45 4.21 -23.69
C HIS A 2 -28.98 4.41 -23.32
N ILE A 3 -28.67 4.40 -22.04
CA ILE A 3 -27.31 4.26 -21.54
C ILE A 3 -26.99 2.75 -21.57
N GLN A 4 -26.21 2.33 -22.52
CA GLN A 4 -25.64 0.99 -22.54
C GLN A 4 -24.58 0.88 -21.43
N HIS A 5 -24.86 0.07 -20.43
CA HIS A 5 -23.86 -0.39 -19.46
C HIS A 5 -22.91 -1.38 -20.14
N SER A 6 -21.83 -0.88 -20.71
CA SER A 6 -20.72 -1.69 -21.22
C SER A 6 -19.55 -1.61 -20.26
N THR A 7 -19.55 -2.38 -19.16
CA THR A 7 -18.40 -2.37 -18.25
C THR A 7 -18.26 -3.66 -17.42
N PRO A 8 -18.00 -4.83 -17.98
CA PRO A 8 -17.26 -5.86 -17.23
C PRO A 8 -15.90 -6.20 -17.83
N LEU A 9 -15.73 -6.14 -19.15
CA LEU A 9 -14.49 -6.62 -19.82
C LEU A 9 -13.29 -5.68 -19.61
N ARG A 10 -13.48 -4.36 -19.67
CA ARG A 10 -12.39 -3.38 -19.43
C ARG A 10 -11.86 -3.38 -17.99
N PHE A 11 -12.71 -3.70 -17.02
CA PHE A 11 -12.29 -3.77 -15.61
C PHE A 11 -11.47 -5.03 -15.34
N LEU A 12 -11.85 -6.17 -15.94
CA LEU A 12 -11.10 -7.43 -15.86
C LEU A 12 -9.75 -7.36 -16.59
N ASP A 13 -9.69 -6.75 -17.78
CA ASP A 13 -8.43 -6.53 -18.52
C ASP A 13 -7.51 -5.55 -17.79
N PHE A 14 -8.08 -4.55 -17.12
CA PHE A 14 -7.32 -3.62 -16.26
C PHE A 14 -6.75 -4.34 -15.04
N LEU A 15 -7.49 -5.25 -14.40
CA LEU A 15 -7.03 -6.03 -13.24
C LEU A 15 -5.97 -7.07 -13.63
N MET A 16 -6.08 -7.70 -14.78
CA MET A 16 -5.12 -8.74 -15.21
C MET A 16 -3.76 -8.19 -15.62
N ASN A 17 -3.64 -6.88 -15.89
CA ASN A 17 -2.39 -6.21 -16.24
C ASN A 17 -1.76 -5.43 -15.08
N THR A 18 -2.40 -5.42 -13.89
CA THR A 18 -2.00 -4.51 -12.79
C THR A 18 -0.70 -4.93 -12.11
N THR A 19 -0.48 -6.22 -11.89
CA THR A 19 0.68 -6.71 -11.13
C THR A 19 2.00 -6.40 -11.85
N ASP A 20 2.14 -6.85 -13.10
CA ASP A 20 3.34 -6.59 -13.92
C ASP A 20 3.54 -5.08 -14.13
N SER A 21 2.46 -4.35 -14.44
CA SER A 21 2.49 -2.89 -14.61
C SER A 21 2.92 -2.16 -13.34
N PHE A 22 2.51 -2.65 -12.18
CA PHE A 22 2.91 -2.04 -10.91
C PHE A 22 4.39 -2.33 -10.59
N VAL A 23 4.89 -3.55 -10.81
CA VAL A 23 6.32 -3.87 -10.64
C VAL A 23 7.16 -3.01 -11.58
N GLN A 24 6.80 -2.93 -12.86
CA GLN A 24 7.48 -2.08 -13.83
C GLN A 24 7.48 -0.61 -13.38
N PHE A 25 6.33 -0.08 -12.98
CA PHE A 25 6.21 1.29 -12.48
C PHE A 25 7.10 1.55 -11.25
N LEU A 26 7.19 0.61 -10.31
CA LEU A 26 8.07 0.74 -9.14
C LEU A 26 9.54 0.85 -9.56
N VAL A 27 9.98 0.07 -10.57
CA VAL A 27 11.34 0.11 -11.09
C VAL A 27 11.60 1.42 -11.85
N GLU A 28 10.70 1.83 -12.75
CA GLU A 28 10.81 3.08 -13.51
C GLU A 28 10.85 4.32 -12.62
N ALA A 29 10.07 4.33 -11.53
CA ALA A 29 10.09 5.38 -10.53
C ALA A 29 11.33 5.33 -9.61
N GLY A 30 12.16 4.29 -9.69
CA GLY A 30 13.30 4.06 -8.81
C GLY A 30 12.90 3.64 -7.39
N ALA A 31 11.64 3.32 -7.16
CA ALA A 31 11.12 2.85 -5.88
C ALA A 31 11.47 1.39 -5.60
N LEU A 32 11.58 0.54 -6.63
CA LEU A 32 12.11 -0.81 -6.55
C LEU A 32 13.45 -0.85 -7.29
N LYS A 33 14.50 -1.26 -6.59
CA LYS A 33 15.86 -1.43 -7.14
C LYS A 33 16.34 -2.84 -6.87
N PHE A 34 17.03 -3.41 -7.85
CA PHE A 34 17.70 -4.70 -7.74
C PHE A 34 19.22 -4.51 -7.64
N GLY A 35 19.89 -5.30 -6.78
CA GLY A 35 21.32 -5.15 -6.55
C GLY A 35 21.72 -5.74 -5.19
N ASP A 36 22.83 -5.23 -4.63
CA ASP A 36 23.33 -5.62 -3.32
C ASP A 36 22.99 -4.52 -2.29
N PHE A 37 22.07 -4.81 -1.40
CA PHE A 37 21.65 -3.89 -0.36
C PHE A 37 21.80 -4.51 1.03
N VAL A 38 21.86 -3.67 2.04
CA VAL A 38 21.85 -4.08 3.45
C VAL A 38 20.68 -3.38 4.14
N THR A 39 19.81 -4.14 4.81
CA THR A 39 18.70 -3.60 5.59
C THR A 39 19.21 -2.93 6.87
N LYS A 40 18.34 -2.17 7.56
CA LYS A 40 18.67 -1.59 8.87
C LYS A 40 19.08 -2.63 9.92
N SER A 41 18.57 -3.87 9.79
CA SER A 41 18.93 -5.00 10.66
C SER A 41 20.25 -5.69 10.27
N GLY A 42 21.00 -5.16 9.28
CA GLY A 42 22.25 -5.76 8.79
C GLY A 42 22.06 -6.91 7.80
N ARG A 43 20.85 -7.28 7.42
CA ARG A 43 20.55 -8.35 6.50
C ARG A 43 20.88 -7.95 5.05
N LYS A 44 21.61 -8.79 4.33
CA LYS A 44 21.85 -8.61 2.89
C LYS A 44 20.56 -8.94 2.12
N THR A 45 20.17 -8.10 1.15
CA THR A 45 18.98 -8.28 0.34
C THR A 45 19.24 -7.95 -1.12
N PRO A 46 18.72 -8.73 -2.09
CA PRO A 46 18.95 -8.51 -3.52
C PRO A 46 18.04 -7.42 -4.10
N TYR A 47 17.16 -6.83 -3.34
CA TYR A 47 16.27 -5.74 -3.76
C TYR A 47 16.05 -4.74 -2.63
N PHE A 48 15.73 -3.52 -3.02
CA PHE A 48 15.40 -2.44 -2.09
C PHE A 48 14.14 -1.71 -2.54
N ILE A 49 13.23 -1.46 -1.60
CA ILE A 49 11.99 -0.72 -1.84
C ILE A 49 12.06 0.60 -1.08
N ASN A 50 11.92 1.71 -1.81
CA ASN A 50 11.89 3.06 -1.27
C ASN A 50 10.75 3.88 -1.88
N THR A 51 9.63 3.93 -1.21
CA THR A 51 8.47 4.72 -1.62
C THR A 51 8.68 6.24 -1.54
N GLY A 52 9.77 6.69 -0.91
CA GLY A 52 10.20 8.08 -0.93
C GLY A 52 10.63 8.61 -2.31
N GLU A 53 10.73 7.72 -3.32
CA GLU A 53 11.04 8.11 -4.70
C GLU A 53 9.84 8.68 -5.47
N PHE A 54 8.63 8.56 -4.97
CA PHE A 54 7.43 9.17 -5.57
C PHE A 54 7.37 10.66 -5.28
N ARG A 55 8.27 11.45 -5.92
CA ARG A 55 8.53 12.87 -5.60
C ARG A 55 7.83 13.85 -6.53
N THR A 56 7.09 13.38 -7.51
CA THR A 56 6.39 14.23 -8.49
C THR A 56 4.90 13.96 -8.51
N GLY A 57 4.12 14.96 -8.92
CA GLY A 57 2.68 14.77 -9.11
C GLY A 57 2.36 13.60 -10.06
N LYS A 58 3.17 13.41 -11.11
CA LYS A 58 2.99 12.30 -12.07
C LYS A 58 3.18 10.94 -11.39
N THR A 59 4.25 10.75 -10.62
CA THR A 59 4.53 9.46 -9.96
C THR A 59 3.57 9.20 -8.81
N LEU A 60 3.23 10.22 -8.00
CA LEU A 60 2.25 10.08 -6.94
C LEU A 60 0.84 9.79 -7.49
N SER A 61 0.43 10.48 -8.56
CA SER A 61 -0.85 10.24 -9.24
C SER A 61 -0.94 8.80 -9.75
N LYS A 62 0.12 8.28 -10.38
CA LYS A 62 0.15 6.90 -10.88
C LYS A 62 0.12 5.87 -9.75
N LEU A 63 0.86 6.11 -8.66
CA LEU A 63 0.79 5.28 -7.46
C LEU A 63 -0.63 5.23 -6.88
N ALA A 64 -1.28 6.39 -6.77
CA ALA A 64 -2.64 6.49 -6.26
C ALA A 64 -3.68 5.77 -7.14
N GLU A 65 -3.47 5.65 -8.46
CA GLU A 65 -4.30 4.82 -9.35
C GLU A 65 -4.24 3.34 -8.97
N PHE A 66 -3.06 2.82 -8.65
CA PHE A 66 -2.91 1.44 -8.18
C PHE A 66 -3.56 1.23 -6.82
N TYR A 67 -3.39 2.17 -5.88
CA TYR A 67 -4.09 2.11 -4.59
C TYR A 67 -5.60 2.17 -4.74
N ALA A 68 -6.12 3.06 -5.57
CA ALA A 68 -7.56 3.17 -5.81
C ALA A 68 -8.12 1.87 -6.41
N SER A 69 -7.40 1.25 -7.33
CA SER A 69 -7.79 -0.03 -7.94
C SER A 69 -7.79 -1.18 -6.93
N ALA A 70 -6.75 -1.27 -6.10
CA ALA A 70 -6.68 -2.26 -5.02
C ALA A 70 -7.75 -2.02 -3.95
N PHE A 71 -8.03 -0.77 -3.61
CA PHE A 71 -9.14 -0.41 -2.71
C PHE A 71 -10.48 -0.91 -3.27
N MET A 72 -10.77 -0.67 -4.54
CA MET A 72 -11.99 -1.15 -5.18
C MET A 72 -12.10 -2.68 -5.18
N GLN A 73 -10.98 -3.38 -5.33
CA GLN A 73 -10.95 -4.84 -5.30
C GLN A 73 -11.29 -5.40 -3.91
N HIS A 74 -10.85 -4.78 -2.83
CA HIS A 74 -10.93 -5.34 -1.48
C HIS A 74 -11.96 -4.66 -0.58
N PHE A 75 -12.19 -3.35 -0.76
CA PHE A 75 -12.95 -2.52 0.19
C PHE A 75 -14.14 -1.77 -0.42
N ASP A 76 -14.49 -2.01 -1.71
CA ASP A 76 -15.64 -1.34 -2.32
C ASP A 76 -16.94 -1.65 -1.54
N GLY A 77 -17.68 -0.60 -1.21
CA GLY A 77 -18.91 -0.67 -0.43
C GLY A 77 -18.72 -1.05 1.05
N LYS A 78 -17.48 -1.28 1.51
CA LYS A 78 -17.17 -1.63 2.90
C LYS A 78 -16.71 -0.44 3.73
N ALA A 79 -16.00 0.53 3.15
CA ALA A 79 -15.36 1.63 3.84
C ALA A 79 -15.91 3.00 3.43
N GLU A 80 -15.83 3.97 4.34
CA GLU A 80 -16.36 5.33 4.21
C GLU A 80 -15.26 6.39 4.36
N ASN A 81 -14.13 6.01 4.93
CA ASN A 81 -13.01 6.90 5.19
C ASN A 81 -11.67 6.21 4.91
N LEU A 82 -10.73 7.00 4.39
CA LEU A 82 -9.32 6.62 4.27
C LEU A 82 -8.50 7.31 5.36
N TYR A 83 -7.61 6.58 6.00
CA TYR A 83 -6.70 7.16 6.98
C TYR A 83 -5.25 7.07 6.52
N GLY A 84 -4.56 8.21 6.49
CA GLY A 84 -3.15 8.28 6.09
C GLY A 84 -2.23 8.66 7.26
N PRO A 85 -1.48 7.71 7.84
CA PRO A 85 -0.55 8.01 8.92
C PRO A 85 0.54 9.01 8.51
N ALA A 86 0.86 9.96 9.40
CA ALA A 86 1.93 10.93 9.15
C ALA A 86 3.31 10.24 9.14
N TYR A 87 4.19 10.56 8.18
CA TYR A 87 4.00 11.63 7.20
C TYR A 87 3.71 11.12 5.78
N LYS A 88 4.18 9.93 5.40
CA LYS A 88 4.07 9.40 4.02
C LYS A 88 2.65 9.01 3.65
N GLY A 89 1.88 8.53 4.61
CA GLY A 89 0.46 8.19 4.41
C GLY A 89 -0.40 9.39 4.04
N ILE A 90 -0.03 10.62 4.46
CA ILE A 90 -0.83 11.82 4.19
C ILE A 90 -1.01 12.07 2.67
N PRO A 91 0.06 12.32 1.89
CA PRO A 91 -0.08 12.55 0.46
C PRO A 91 -0.66 11.35 -0.28
N LEU A 92 -0.31 10.13 0.17
CA LEU A 92 -0.80 8.90 -0.45
C LEU A 92 -2.31 8.73 -0.25
N CYS A 93 -2.80 8.93 0.96
CA CYS A 93 -4.21 8.86 1.30
C CYS A 93 -5.04 9.91 0.52
N ALA A 94 -4.59 11.16 0.52
CA ALA A 94 -5.25 12.24 -0.20
C ALA A 94 -5.30 11.96 -1.71
N ALA A 95 -4.18 11.55 -2.32
CA ALA A 95 -4.13 11.21 -3.74
C ALA A 95 -5.01 10.00 -4.09
N THR A 96 -5.04 8.98 -3.22
CA THR A 96 -5.92 7.81 -3.39
C THR A 96 -7.39 8.21 -3.33
N SER A 97 -7.79 9.07 -2.38
CA SER A 97 -9.16 9.59 -2.30
C SER A 97 -9.57 10.34 -3.58
N MET A 98 -8.68 11.17 -4.13
CA MET A 98 -8.92 11.85 -5.41
C MET A 98 -9.10 10.84 -6.55
N LYS A 99 -8.25 9.81 -6.65
CA LYS A 99 -8.35 8.80 -7.71
C LYS A 99 -9.59 7.92 -7.58
N LEU A 100 -10.03 7.61 -6.37
CA LEU A 100 -11.30 6.92 -6.15
C LEU A 100 -12.48 7.74 -6.67
N SER A 101 -12.48 9.05 -6.45
CA SER A 101 -13.48 9.95 -7.00
C SER A 101 -13.43 10.01 -8.53
N ASP A 102 -12.25 10.26 -9.10
CA ASP A 102 -12.08 10.49 -10.54
C ASP A 102 -12.33 9.23 -11.38
N MET A 103 -11.80 8.08 -10.95
CA MET A 103 -11.83 6.84 -11.72
C MET A 103 -13.07 6.00 -11.48
N PHE A 104 -13.61 6.03 -10.26
CA PHE A 104 -14.65 5.10 -9.82
C PHE A 104 -15.92 5.81 -9.31
N ASN A 105 -15.95 7.14 -9.31
CA ASN A 105 -17.05 7.94 -8.75
C ASN A 105 -17.35 7.60 -7.28
N LYS A 106 -16.28 7.31 -6.50
CA LYS A 106 -16.34 6.99 -5.07
C LYS A 106 -15.85 8.17 -4.26
N ASN A 107 -16.76 8.91 -3.66
CA ASN A 107 -16.45 10.09 -2.84
C ASN A 107 -16.26 9.70 -1.38
N LEU A 108 -15.05 9.21 -1.04
CA LEU A 108 -14.68 8.86 0.32
C LEU A 108 -14.05 10.06 1.05
N SER A 109 -14.36 10.20 2.32
CA SER A 109 -13.66 11.13 3.20
C SER A 109 -12.24 10.64 3.49
N PHE A 110 -11.36 11.55 3.94
CA PHE A 110 -10.05 11.14 4.42
C PHE A 110 -9.64 11.88 5.68
N THR A 111 -8.78 11.23 6.45
CA THR A 111 -8.26 11.72 7.73
C THR A 111 -6.77 11.39 7.82
N TYR A 112 -6.01 12.22 8.53
CA TYR A 112 -4.63 11.95 8.89
C TYR A 112 -4.30 12.53 10.25
N ASN A 113 -3.23 12.05 10.89
CA ASN A 113 -2.77 12.58 12.17
C ASN A 113 -1.67 13.64 12.00
N ARG A 114 -1.57 14.50 12.98
CA ARG A 114 -0.37 15.30 13.25
C ARG A 114 0.52 14.51 14.20
N LYS A 115 1.86 14.61 14.05
CA LYS A 115 2.79 14.05 15.05
C LYS A 115 2.92 14.91 16.30
N GLU A 116 2.67 16.21 16.18
CA GLU A 116 2.70 17.14 17.29
C GLU A 116 1.28 17.68 17.55
N ALA A 117 0.85 17.58 18.79
CA ALA A 117 -0.42 18.17 19.22
C ALA A 117 -0.35 19.70 19.12
N LYS A 118 -1.40 20.36 18.65
CA LYS A 118 -1.53 21.82 18.76
C LYS A 118 -2.10 22.17 20.12
N ASP A 119 -1.40 23.10 20.79
CA ASP A 119 -1.87 23.66 22.08
C ASP A 119 -2.99 24.69 21.92
N HIS A 120 -3.31 25.14 20.69
CA HIS A 120 -4.31 26.17 20.42
C HIS A 120 -5.15 25.85 19.17
N GLY A 121 -6.45 26.19 19.23
CA GLY A 121 -7.43 26.02 18.16
C GLY A 121 -8.32 24.80 18.36
N GLU A 122 -8.88 24.26 17.27
CA GLU A 122 -9.61 22.98 17.30
C GLU A 122 -8.68 21.88 17.79
N GLY A 123 -8.77 21.55 19.08
CA GLY A 123 -7.89 20.60 19.77
C GLY A 123 -8.03 19.20 19.17
N GLY A 124 -6.87 18.55 18.92
CA GLY A 124 -6.84 17.17 18.46
C GLY A 124 -5.65 16.91 17.53
N ASN A 125 -5.25 15.65 17.50
CA ASN A 125 -4.16 15.17 16.63
C ASN A 125 -4.63 14.83 15.21
N LEU A 126 -5.94 14.90 14.92
CA LEU A 126 -6.51 14.55 13.62
C LEU A 126 -6.80 15.78 12.76
N VAL A 127 -6.70 15.58 11.44
CA VAL A 127 -7.02 16.58 10.41
C VAL A 127 -7.83 15.88 9.31
N GLY A 128 -8.79 16.59 8.73
CA GLY A 128 -9.72 16.09 7.73
C GLY A 128 -11.07 15.77 8.33
N TYR A 129 -11.61 14.60 7.99
CA TYR A 129 -12.92 14.19 8.48
C TYR A 129 -12.90 13.94 9.99
N THR A 130 -13.94 14.42 10.68
CA THR A 130 -14.16 14.17 12.12
C THR A 130 -15.25 13.11 12.29
N TYR A 131 -14.95 12.06 13.02
CA TYR A 131 -15.83 10.89 13.20
C TYR A 131 -17.03 11.22 14.11
N LYS A 132 -18.06 11.86 13.54
CA LYS A 132 -19.29 12.23 14.27
C LYS A 132 -20.26 11.06 14.43
N GLU A 133 -20.14 10.06 13.56
CA GLU A 133 -20.92 8.84 13.52
C GLU A 133 -20.00 7.64 13.24
N LYS A 134 -20.49 6.44 13.51
CA LYS A 134 -19.73 5.22 13.30
C LYS A 134 -19.29 5.11 11.83
N THR A 135 -17.99 5.18 11.60
CA THR A 135 -17.38 5.30 10.28
C THR A 135 -16.34 4.19 10.10
N LYS A 136 -16.48 3.43 9.04
CA LYS A 136 -15.53 2.37 8.67
C LYS A 136 -14.32 2.93 7.95
N VAL A 137 -13.14 2.65 8.49
CA VAL A 137 -11.86 3.25 8.10
C VAL A 137 -10.94 2.21 7.49
N VAL A 138 -10.31 2.55 6.35
CA VAL A 138 -9.18 1.80 5.78
C VAL A 138 -7.91 2.63 5.91
N ILE A 139 -6.89 2.06 6.52
CA ILE A 139 -5.57 2.69 6.63
C ILE A 139 -4.84 2.53 5.29
N ILE A 140 -4.28 3.63 4.78
CA ILE A 140 -3.44 3.67 3.58
C ILE A 140 -2.01 3.95 4.03
N GLU A 141 -1.14 2.96 3.91
CA GLU A 141 0.27 3.07 4.31
C GLU A 141 1.18 2.66 3.13
N ASP A 142 2.44 3.06 3.15
CA ASP A 142 3.37 2.77 2.06
C ASP A 142 3.87 1.31 2.07
N VAL A 143 4.62 0.93 3.07
CA VAL A 143 5.13 -0.41 3.35
C VAL A 143 5.17 -0.63 4.85
N ILE A 144 5.02 -1.87 5.29
CA ILE A 144 5.23 -2.24 6.68
C ILE A 144 6.47 -3.14 6.82
N THR A 145 7.22 -2.94 7.89
CA THR A 145 8.38 -3.79 8.24
C THR A 145 8.12 -4.57 9.53
N ALA A 146 8.15 -3.90 10.67
CA ALA A 146 7.85 -4.51 11.97
C ALA A 146 6.44 -4.17 12.48
N GLY A 147 5.62 -3.45 11.70
CA GLY A 147 4.26 -3.07 12.09
C GLY A 147 4.16 -1.90 13.09
N THR A 148 5.26 -1.30 13.53
CA THR A 148 5.26 -0.25 14.57
C THR A 148 4.37 0.94 14.21
N SER A 149 4.45 1.46 12.98
CA SER A 149 3.61 2.58 12.53
C SER A 149 2.12 2.22 12.48
N VAL A 150 1.81 0.98 12.11
CA VAL A 150 0.43 0.48 12.10
C VAL A 150 -0.09 0.34 13.53
N ASN A 151 0.71 -0.20 14.46
CA ASN A 151 0.34 -0.33 15.86
C ASN A 151 0.07 1.04 16.50
N GLU A 152 0.92 2.04 16.26
CA GLU A 152 0.69 3.43 16.70
C GLU A 152 -0.61 4.00 16.13
N THR A 153 -0.88 3.74 14.86
CA THR A 153 -2.11 4.17 14.18
C THR A 153 -3.35 3.48 14.76
N MET A 154 -3.30 2.17 14.98
CA MET A 154 -4.38 1.40 15.59
C MET A 154 -4.69 1.90 17.00
N GLN A 155 -3.66 2.17 17.82
CA GLN A 155 -3.83 2.75 19.15
C GLN A 155 -4.44 4.16 19.09
N ALA A 156 -4.01 5.00 18.14
CA ALA A 156 -4.57 6.34 17.99
C ALA A 156 -6.04 6.31 17.59
N LEU A 157 -6.42 5.44 16.65
CA LEU A 157 -7.80 5.31 16.17
C LEU A 157 -8.71 4.60 17.15
N SER A 158 -8.21 3.65 17.96
CA SER A 158 -9.01 2.96 19.00
C SER A 158 -9.50 3.91 20.11
N ASN A 159 -8.83 5.05 20.30
CA ASN A 159 -9.27 6.09 21.24
C ASN A 159 -10.37 7.02 20.67
N ILE A 160 -10.80 6.81 19.43
CA ILE A 160 -11.82 7.62 18.75
C ILE A 160 -13.10 6.80 18.68
N GLU A 161 -14.11 7.22 19.45
CA GLU A 161 -15.34 6.47 19.70
C GLU A 161 -16.04 5.95 18.43
N ASN A 162 -16.02 6.74 17.36
CA ASN A 162 -16.77 6.43 16.14
C ASN A 162 -15.86 5.95 14.97
N ALA A 163 -14.57 5.74 15.17
CA ALA A 163 -13.69 5.23 14.14
C ALA A 163 -13.58 3.70 14.25
N GLU A 164 -14.08 2.98 13.25
CA GLU A 164 -13.97 1.52 13.15
C GLU A 164 -12.96 1.16 12.06
N VAL A 165 -11.73 0.79 12.44
CA VAL A 165 -10.74 0.32 11.46
C VAL A 165 -11.14 -1.07 10.98
N ILE A 166 -11.40 -1.19 9.68
CA ILE A 166 -11.78 -2.45 9.03
C ILE A 166 -10.69 -3.00 8.14
N GLY A 167 -9.70 -2.18 7.78
CA GLY A 167 -8.68 -2.64 6.84
C GLY A 167 -7.42 -1.79 6.79
N LEU A 168 -6.39 -2.42 6.21
CA LEU A 168 -5.09 -1.84 5.88
C LEU A 168 -4.75 -2.16 4.43
N LEU A 169 -4.30 -1.17 3.67
CA LEU A 169 -3.80 -1.33 2.31
C LEU A 169 -2.40 -0.73 2.19
N ILE A 170 -1.44 -1.55 1.72
CA ILE A 170 -0.06 -1.15 1.50
C ILE A 170 0.37 -1.38 0.04
N SER A 171 1.51 -0.82 -0.37
CA SER A 171 2.02 -1.01 -1.73
C SER A 171 2.60 -2.40 -1.94
N VAL A 172 3.55 -2.82 -1.10
CA VAL A 172 4.28 -4.07 -1.26
C VAL A 172 4.40 -4.83 0.05
N ASP A 173 3.92 -6.06 0.07
CA ASP A 173 4.23 -7.02 1.13
C ASP A 173 5.48 -7.83 0.77
N ARG A 174 6.57 -7.59 1.50
CA ARG A 174 7.83 -8.32 1.32
C ARG A 174 7.75 -9.78 1.76
N ARG A 175 6.71 -10.14 2.51
CA ARG A 175 6.53 -11.46 3.13
C ARG A 175 7.78 -11.98 3.83
N GLU A 176 8.53 -11.07 4.46
CA GLU A 176 9.66 -11.44 5.30
C GLU A 176 9.16 -11.92 6.65
N ARG A 177 9.74 -13.04 7.09
CA ARG A 177 9.38 -13.69 8.33
C ARG A 177 9.88 -12.89 9.54
N LEU A 178 8.95 -12.50 10.41
CA LEU A 178 9.23 -11.96 11.73
C LEU A 178 9.57 -13.09 12.73
N GLU A 179 9.88 -12.74 13.97
CA GLU A 179 10.20 -13.71 15.04
C GLU A 179 9.06 -14.71 15.30
N ASN A 180 7.81 -14.29 15.10
CA ASN A 180 6.62 -15.13 15.22
C ASN A 180 6.39 -16.07 14.00
N GLY A 181 7.28 -16.07 13.01
CA GLY A 181 7.19 -16.90 11.81
C GLY A 181 6.27 -16.37 10.70
N LYS A 182 5.60 -15.23 10.91
CA LYS A 182 4.63 -14.63 9.98
C LYS A 182 5.16 -13.36 9.35
N SER A 183 4.55 -12.89 8.25
CA SER A 183 4.84 -11.55 7.72
C SER A 183 4.24 -10.46 8.62
N ALA A 184 4.74 -9.23 8.46
CA ALA A 184 4.20 -8.09 9.18
C ALA A 184 2.71 -7.87 8.84
N LEU A 185 2.31 -8.07 7.58
CA LEU A 185 0.92 -7.94 7.16
C LEU A 185 0.01 -8.99 7.81
N GLN A 186 0.45 -10.26 7.83
CA GLN A 186 -0.26 -11.34 8.51
C GLN A 186 -0.39 -11.09 10.01
N THR A 187 0.68 -10.59 10.64
CA THR A 187 0.66 -10.27 12.07
C THR A 187 -0.39 -9.20 12.39
N VAL A 188 -0.43 -8.11 11.62
CA VAL A 188 -1.43 -7.05 11.76
C VAL A 188 -2.85 -7.58 11.57
N GLN A 189 -3.08 -8.40 10.55
CA GLN A 189 -4.38 -8.99 10.27
C GLN A 189 -4.90 -9.84 11.43
N GLU A 190 -4.05 -10.67 12.01
CA GLU A 190 -4.43 -11.54 13.13
C GLU A 190 -4.56 -10.78 14.45
N GLU A 191 -3.65 -9.84 14.73
CA GLU A 191 -3.63 -9.08 15.99
C GLU A 191 -4.87 -8.17 16.11
N TYR A 192 -5.27 -7.54 15.02
CA TYR A 192 -6.37 -6.56 15.04
C TYR A 192 -7.69 -7.07 14.45
N GLY A 193 -7.70 -8.27 13.85
CA GLY A 193 -8.90 -8.83 13.23
C GLY A 193 -9.43 -8.03 12.04
N ILE A 194 -8.54 -7.32 11.32
CA ILE A 194 -8.88 -6.48 10.15
C ILE A 194 -8.45 -7.13 8.85
N GLU A 195 -9.06 -6.75 7.72
CA GLU A 195 -8.57 -7.14 6.40
C GLU A 195 -7.27 -6.38 6.10
N ALA A 196 -6.18 -7.09 5.74
CA ALA A 196 -4.92 -6.44 5.38
C ALA A 196 -4.44 -6.94 4.02
N HIS A 197 -4.24 -6.00 3.08
CA HIS A 197 -3.90 -6.29 1.70
C HIS A 197 -2.71 -5.47 1.23
N SER A 198 -2.00 -5.98 0.22
CA SER A 198 -0.99 -5.25 -0.53
C SER A 198 -1.36 -5.21 -2.00
N ILE A 199 -0.90 -4.19 -2.72
CA ILE A 199 -1.08 -4.13 -4.18
C ILE A 199 -0.33 -5.30 -4.83
N ILE A 200 0.92 -5.55 -4.39
CA ILE A 200 1.71 -6.71 -4.76
C ILE A 200 2.47 -7.26 -3.55
N ASN A 201 2.97 -8.47 -3.70
CA ASN A 201 3.89 -9.10 -2.74
C ASN A 201 5.16 -9.62 -3.44
N ILE A 202 6.10 -10.16 -2.69
CA ILE A 202 7.38 -10.64 -3.24
C ILE A 202 7.21 -11.76 -4.28
N ASN A 203 6.17 -12.59 -4.18
CA ASN A 203 5.93 -13.64 -5.18
C ASN A 203 5.51 -13.03 -6.53
N ASP A 204 4.79 -11.91 -6.53
CA ASP A 204 4.43 -11.16 -7.74
C ASP A 204 5.67 -10.59 -8.42
N ILE A 205 6.64 -10.09 -7.63
CA ILE A 205 7.94 -9.63 -8.14
C ILE A 205 8.72 -10.78 -8.74
N ILE A 206 8.71 -11.97 -8.11
CA ILE A 206 9.35 -13.17 -8.65
C ILE A 206 8.71 -13.56 -9.98
N THR A 207 7.37 -13.66 -10.03
CA THR A 207 6.63 -14.00 -11.26
C THR A 207 6.91 -12.99 -12.39
N PHE A 208 7.03 -11.71 -12.07
CA PHE A 208 7.46 -10.69 -13.01
C PHE A 208 8.87 -10.96 -13.55
N LEU A 209 9.82 -11.31 -12.67
CA LEU A 209 11.21 -11.59 -13.03
C LEU A 209 11.39 -12.95 -13.76
N GLU A 210 10.46 -13.90 -13.67
CA GLU A 210 10.47 -15.15 -14.42
C GLU A 210 10.35 -14.91 -15.93
N LYS A 211 9.66 -13.85 -16.34
CA LYS A 211 9.50 -13.46 -17.73
C LYS A 211 10.77 -12.76 -18.24
N GLU A 212 11.39 -13.32 -19.26
CA GLU A 212 12.63 -12.75 -19.82
C GLU A 212 12.44 -11.35 -20.38
N GLU A 213 11.33 -11.12 -21.07
CA GLU A 213 10.96 -9.81 -21.61
C GLU A 213 10.88 -8.73 -20.51
N ASN A 214 10.37 -9.07 -19.33
CA ASN A 214 10.29 -8.15 -18.20
C ASN A 214 11.69 -7.82 -17.67
N ARG A 215 12.56 -8.84 -17.50
CA ARG A 215 13.95 -8.61 -17.07
C ARG A 215 14.71 -7.70 -18.04
N ILE A 216 14.51 -7.90 -19.34
CA ILE A 216 15.10 -7.05 -20.38
C ILE A 216 14.56 -5.63 -20.29
N ALA A 217 13.23 -5.45 -20.17
CA ALA A 217 12.57 -4.15 -20.10
C ALA A 217 13.09 -3.29 -18.95
N ILE A 218 13.29 -3.89 -17.76
CA ILE A 218 13.79 -3.17 -16.58
C ILE A 218 15.33 -3.17 -16.47
N LYS A 219 16.06 -3.75 -17.43
CA LYS A 219 17.50 -3.92 -17.37
C LYS A 219 17.97 -4.59 -16.07
N ALA A 220 17.30 -5.69 -15.70
CA ALA A 220 17.57 -6.42 -14.48
C ALA A 220 19.03 -6.92 -14.44
N PRO A 221 19.71 -6.86 -13.27
CA PRO A 221 21.05 -7.45 -13.13
C PRO A 221 21.04 -8.95 -13.45
N GLU A 222 22.14 -9.45 -14.03
CA GLU A 222 22.33 -10.87 -14.28
C GLU A 222 22.19 -11.68 -12.98
N GLY A 223 21.53 -12.83 -13.03
CA GLY A 223 21.32 -13.73 -11.89
C GLY A 223 20.40 -13.18 -10.81
N ILE A 224 19.68 -12.07 -11.06
CA ILE A 224 18.84 -11.44 -10.02
C ILE A 224 17.69 -12.35 -9.59
N LEU A 225 17.09 -13.10 -10.51
CA LEU A 225 15.98 -14.00 -10.22
C LEU A 225 16.39 -15.07 -9.19
N GLU A 226 17.51 -15.72 -9.40
CA GLU A 226 18.05 -16.75 -8.51
C GLU A 226 18.36 -16.16 -7.13
N ARG A 227 18.89 -14.94 -7.09
CA ARG A 227 19.20 -14.24 -5.83
C ARG A 227 17.93 -13.88 -5.05
N VAL A 228 16.87 -13.47 -5.75
CA VAL A 228 15.56 -13.18 -5.11
C VAL A 228 14.93 -14.48 -4.62
N TYR A 229 14.98 -15.57 -5.38
CA TYR A 229 14.52 -16.89 -4.93
C TYR A 229 15.25 -17.36 -3.68
N GLN A 230 16.60 -17.27 -3.67
CA GLN A 230 17.39 -17.67 -2.52
C GLN A 230 17.05 -16.85 -1.27
N TYR A 231 16.90 -15.53 -1.45
CA TYR A 231 16.49 -14.63 -0.37
C TYR A 231 15.10 -14.99 0.17
N ARG A 232 14.14 -15.25 -0.73
CA ARG A 232 12.78 -15.67 -0.37
C ARG A 232 12.75 -16.97 0.42
N LYS A 233 13.59 -17.95 0.00
CA LYS A 233 13.71 -19.24 0.68
C LYS A 233 14.27 -19.10 2.10
N GLU A 234 15.24 -18.21 2.29
CA GLU A 234 15.93 -18.01 3.56
C GLU A 234 15.08 -17.18 4.55
N TRP A 235 14.48 -16.10 4.08
CA TRP A 235 13.85 -15.09 4.93
C TRP A 235 12.33 -14.98 4.78
N GLY A 236 11.73 -15.66 3.86
CA GLY A 236 10.29 -15.55 3.60
C GLY A 236 9.41 -16.45 4.49
N CYS A 237 8.13 -16.11 4.52
CA CYS A 237 7.06 -16.90 5.12
C CYS A 237 5.96 -17.23 4.08
#